data_ec5e4b386e2bfe5294d796dae4bc7629
#
_entry.id   ec5e4b386e2bfe5294d796dae4bc7629
#
_cell.length_a   1.000
_cell.length_b   1.000
_cell.length_c   1.000
_cell.angle_alpha   90.00
_cell.angle_beta   90.00
_cell.angle_gamma   90.00
#
_symmetry.space_group_name_H-M   'P 1'
#
loop_
_entity.id
_entity.type
_entity.pdbx_description
1 polymer ?
#
loop_
_entity_poly.entity_id
_entity_poly.type
_entity_poly.pdbx_seq_one_letter_code
_entity_poly.pdbx_strand_id
1 'polypeptide(L)'
;SAVAVSAGMTFGIHNHWWEFLQVEGRYVYQVMLEHLAPEVFFEVDTYWVKTAGVDPAAVVRELGVRAPLLHIKDGPCTKEAPMTAVGEGVVDFRSIVEAAGETAEWMIVELDRCATDMMEAVATSYTYLIEEGLARGNKS
;
A
#
# COMPACT_ATOMS: atom_id res chain seq x y z
N SER A 1 2.42 19.42 -7.30
CA SER A 1 1.29 19.54 -6.33
C SER A 1 0.55 20.87 -6.48
N ALA A 2 1.24 22.02 -6.63
CA ALA A 2 0.61 23.36 -6.66
C ALA A 2 -0.57 23.50 -7.65
N VAL A 3 -0.46 22.91 -8.85
CA VAL A 3 -1.53 22.93 -9.87
C VAL A 3 -2.75 22.15 -9.39
N ALA A 4 -2.56 20.97 -8.79
CA ALA A 4 -3.66 20.16 -8.26
C ALA A 4 -4.37 20.90 -7.11
N VAL A 5 -3.60 21.45 -6.18
CA VAL A 5 -4.14 22.23 -5.03
C VAL A 5 -4.93 23.43 -5.53
N SER A 6 -4.44 24.18 -6.53
CA SER A 6 -5.17 25.31 -7.11
C SER A 6 -6.48 24.92 -7.80
N ALA A 7 -6.61 23.67 -8.22
CA ALA A 7 -7.83 23.09 -8.78
C ALA A 7 -8.73 22.40 -7.73
N GLY A 8 -8.43 22.54 -6.43
CA GLY A 8 -9.17 21.90 -5.34
C GLY A 8 -8.97 20.38 -5.25
N MET A 9 -7.88 19.87 -5.83
CA MET A 9 -7.52 18.44 -5.80
C MET A 9 -6.34 18.21 -4.86
N THR A 10 -6.26 17.00 -4.30
CA THR A 10 -5.06 16.50 -3.64
C THR A 10 -4.14 15.83 -4.66
N PHE A 11 -2.86 15.68 -4.31
CA PHE A 11 -1.87 15.02 -5.15
C PHE A 11 -1.05 14.05 -4.32
N GLY A 12 -0.95 12.83 -4.79
CA GLY A 12 -0.15 11.78 -4.16
C GLY A 12 0.71 11.03 -5.16
N ILE A 13 1.56 10.19 -4.64
CA ILE A 13 2.40 9.27 -5.39
C ILE A 13 2.16 7.85 -4.91
N HIS A 14 2.28 6.91 -5.84
CA HIS A 14 2.21 5.48 -5.59
C HIS A 14 3.61 4.89 -5.77
N ASN A 15 3.98 3.95 -4.90
CA ASN A 15 5.26 3.26 -4.99
C ASN A 15 5.15 1.89 -5.67
N HIS A 16 6.28 1.48 -6.22
CA HIS A 16 6.58 0.11 -6.58
C HIS A 16 7.73 -0.41 -5.70
N TRP A 17 8.41 -1.46 -6.13
CA TRP A 17 9.55 -2.01 -5.39
C TRP A 17 10.83 -1.18 -5.53
N TRP A 18 11.00 -0.41 -6.62
CA TRP A 18 12.23 0.33 -6.88
C TRP A 18 12.42 1.59 -6.03
N GLU A 19 11.38 2.17 -5.47
CA GLU A 19 11.48 3.26 -4.50
C GLU A 19 12.09 2.79 -3.16
N PHE A 20 12.13 1.48 -2.95
CA PHE A 20 12.76 0.84 -1.80
C PHE A 20 14.16 0.28 -2.09
N LEU A 21 14.74 0.60 -3.24
CA LEU A 21 16.16 0.39 -3.48
C LEU A 21 16.98 1.44 -2.74
N GLN A 22 18.22 1.05 -2.40
CA GLN A 22 19.14 1.97 -1.74
C GLN A 22 20.07 2.63 -2.75
N VAL A 23 20.23 3.93 -2.62
CA VAL A 23 21.25 4.74 -3.33
C VAL A 23 22.06 5.44 -2.25
N GLU A 24 23.36 5.21 -2.25
CA GLU A 24 24.29 5.76 -1.23
C GLU A 24 23.87 5.44 0.21
N GLY A 25 23.33 4.24 0.44
CA GLY A 25 22.89 3.77 1.76
C GLY A 25 21.55 4.29 2.25
N ARG A 26 20.79 4.99 1.41
CA ARG A 26 19.46 5.52 1.72
C ARG A 26 18.42 4.99 0.75
N TYR A 27 17.24 4.69 1.24
CA TYR A 27 16.12 4.33 0.39
C TYR A 27 15.65 5.52 -0.46
N VAL A 28 15.30 5.26 -1.73
CA VAL A 28 14.82 6.30 -2.65
C VAL A 28 13.57 7.00 -2.10
N TYR A 29 12.62 6.26 -1.49
CA TYR A 29 11.42 6.87 -0.93
C TYR A 29 11.72 7.87 0.21
N GLN A 30 12.77 7.64 1.00
CA GLN A 30 13.19 8.57 2.07
C GLN A 30 13.75 9.88 1.48
N VAL A 31 14.51 9.77 0.39
CA VAL A 31 14.97 10.96 -0.33
C VAL A 31 13.78 11.71 -0.94
N MET A 32 12.80 10.98 -1.51
CA MET A 32 11.56 11.60 -2.01
C MET A 32 10.79 12.31 -0.89
N LEU A 33 10.67 11.69 0.29
CA LEU A 33 9.97 12.24 1.45
C LEU A 33 10.55 13.60 1.90
N GLU A 34 11.87 13.75 1.82
CA GLU A 34 12.56 15.01 2.17
C GLU A 34 12.35 16.13 1.16
N HIS A 35 12.17 15.79 -0.12
CA HIS A 35 12.12 16.76 -1.22
C HIS A 35 10.70 17.07 -1.72
N LEU A 36 9.74 16.21 -1.44
CA LEU A 36 8.34 16.42 -1.78
C LEU A 36 7.69 17.41 -0.82
N ALA A 37 6.86 18.28 -1.37
CA ALA A 37 6.06 19.19 -0.58
C ALA A 37 5.22 18.41 0.47
N PRO A 38 5.01 18.97 1.68
CA PRO A 38 4.35 18.26 2.77
C PRO A 38 2.94 17.75 2.45
N GLU A 39 2.23 18.45 1.56
CA GLU A 39 0.89 18.09 1.13
C GLU A 39 0.82 16.92 0.14
N VAL A 40 1.97 16.46 -0.39
CA VAL A 40 2.02 15.28 -1.26
C VAL A 40 1.90 14.03 -0.40
N PHE A 41 0.82 13.29 -0.58
CA PHE A 41 0.61 12.04 0.14
C PHE A 41 1.20 10.83 -0.60
N PHE A 42 1.27 9.70 0.09
CA PHE A 42 1.67 8.41 -0.47
C PHE A 42 0.48 7.46 -0.48
N GLU A 43 0.22 6.86 -1.62
CA GLU A 43 -0.57 5.65 -1.74
C GLU A 43 0.40 4.48 -1.64
N VAL A 44 0.52 3.93 -0.42
CA VAL A 44 1.56 2.94 -0.13
C VAL A 44 1.13 1.57 -0.64
N ASP A 45 1.84 1.05 -1.63
CA ASP A 45 1.71 -0.33 -2.06
C ASP A 45 2.53 -1.25 -1.16
N THR A 46 1.83 -1.90 -0.25
CA THR A 46 2.43 -2.73 0.80
C THR A 46 3.08 -4.02 0.27
N TYR A 47 2.55 -4.55 -0.84
CA TYR A 47 3.11 -5.71 -1.52
C TYR A 47 4.47 -5.41 -2.16
N TRP A 48 4.57 -4.29 -2.85
CA TRP A 48 5.83 -3.89 -3.48
C TRP A 48 6.89 -3.49 -2.47
N VAL A 49 6.51 -2.90 -1.32
CA VAL A 49 7.43 -2.70 -0.19
C VAL A 49 8.02 -4.03 0.26
N LYS A 50 7.16 -5.03 0.51
CA LYS A 50 7.60 -6.36 0.94
C LYS A 50 8.43 -7.07 -0.12
N THR A 51 8.05 -6.94 -1.39
CA THR A 51 8.81 -7.50 -2.53
C THR A 51 10.23 -6.92 -2.61
N ALA A 52 10.43 -5.68 -2.19
CA ALA A 52 11.76 -5.07 -2.08
C ALA A 52 12.56 -5.53 -0.85
N GLY A 53 11.99 -6.38 0.01
CA GLY A 53 12.63 -6.88 1.22
C GLY A 53 12.54 -5.92 2.41
N VAL A 54 11.65 -4.92 2.36
CA VAL A 54 11.42 -3.95 3.42
C VAL A 54 10.14 -4.32 4.18
N ASP A 55 10.06 -3.96 5.45
CA ASP A 55 8.87 -4.17 6.28
C ASP A 55 7.79 -3.11 5.97
N PRO A 56 6.63 -3.51 5.40
CA PRO A 56 5.57 -2.56 5.06
C PRO A 56 5.01 -1.81 6.28
N ALA A 57 4.89 -2.49 7.42
CA ALA A 57 4.39 -1.87 8.64
C ALA A 57 5.33 -0.77 9.15
N ALA A 58 6.65 -0.97 9.03
CA ALA A 58 7.63 0.06 9.37
C ALA A 58 7.51 1.28 8.45
N VAL A 59 7.34 1.07 7.14
CA VAL A 59 7.17 2.16 6.16
C VAL A 59 5.89 2.94 6.41
N VAL A 60 4.76 2.26 6.62
CA VAL A 60 3.47 2.90 6.91
C VAL A 60 3.56 3.73 8.20
N ARG A 61 4.21 3.20 9.23
CA ARG A 61 4.43 3.94 10.49
C ARG A 61 5.33 5.17 10.31
N GLU A 62 6.39 5.06 9.50
CA GLU A 62 7.29 6.18 9.20
C GLU A 62 6.58 7.30 8.44
N LEU A 63 5.75 6.95 7.45
CA LEU A 63 5.00 7.92 6.65
C LEU A 63 3.85 8.57 7.44
N GLY A 64 3.22 7.82 8.35
CA GLY A 64 2.14 8.31 9.21
C GLY A 64 1.03 8.99 8.42
N VAL A 65 0.70 10.22 8.76
CA VAL A 65 -0.39 11.01 8.12
C VAL A 65 -0.18 11.26 6.62
N ARG A 66 1.02 11.00 6.11
CA ARG A 66 1.29 11.07 4.66
C ARG A 66 0.94 9.79 3.90
N ALA A 67 0.42 8.76 4.57
CA ALA A 67 -0.01 7.49 3.96
C ALA A 67 -1.53 7.25 4.15
N PRO A 68 -2.41 8.11 3.64
CA PRO A 68 -3.85 7.94 3.80
C PRO A 68 -4.42 6.79 2.94
N LEU A 69 -3.69 6.35 1.94
CA LEU A 69 -4.12 5.31 1.01
C LEU A 69 -3.14 4.14 1.03
N LEU A 70 -3.68 2.92 1.09
CA LEU A 70 -2.91 1.70 1.05
C LEU A 70 -3.38 0.81 -0.12
N HIS A 71 -2.48 0.47 -1.04
CA HIS A 71 -2.71 -0.64 -1.96
C HIS A 71 -2.48 -1.96 -1.22
N ILE A 72 -3.50 -2.79 -1.26
CA ILE A 72 -3.56 -4.08 -0.58
C ILE A 72 -3.52 -5.17 -1.64
N LYS A 73 -2.37 -5.82 -1.75
CA LYS A 73 -2.09 -6.93 -2.65
C LYS A 73 -1.45 -8.05 -1.86
N ASP A 74 -1.71 -9.30 -2.22
CA ASP A 74 -1.07 -10.45 -1.59
C ASP A 74 -0.55 -11.45 -2.61
N GLY A 75 0.25 -12.37 -2.13
CA GLY A 75 0.91 -13.38 -2.94
C GLY A 75 2.30 -13.71 -2.40
N PRO A 76 3.18 -14.29 -3.22
CA PRO A 76 4.53 -14.72 -2.80
C PRO A 76 5.54 -13.57 -2.66
N CYS A 77 5.16 -12.32 -2.90
CA CYS A 77 6.02 -11.13 -2.86
C CYS A 77 7.28 -11.27 -3.71
N THR A 78 7.11 -11.69 -4.94
CA THR A 78 8.14 -11.70 -5.99
C THR A 78 7.70 -10.86 -7.18
N LYS A 79 8.65 -10.38 -8.00
CA LYS A 79 8.34 -9.46 -9.10
C LYS A 79 7.54 -10.10 -10.22
N GLU A 80 7.71 -11.41 -10.44
CA GLU A 80 7.19 -12.13 -11.61
C GLU A 80 5.99 -13.00 -11.30
N ALA A 81 5.87 -13.49 -10.07
CA ALA A 81 4.82 -14.45 -9.72
C ALA A 81 3.44 -13.79 -9.71
N PRO A 82 2.40 -14.54 -10.08
CA PRO A 82 1.04 -14.05 -9.95
C PRO A 82 0.66 -13.83 -8.50
N MET A 83 -0.18 -12.83 -8.26
CA MET A 83 -0.78 -12.52 -6.98
C MET A 83 -1.91 -13.50 -6.64
N THR A 84 -2.32 -13.50 -5.38
CA THR A 84 -3.43 -14.28 -4.84
C THR A 84 -4.44 -13.34 -4.18
N ALA A 85 -5.55 -13.89 -3.70
CA ALA A 85 -6.44 -13.14 -2.83
C ALA A 85 -5.71 -12.74 -1.53
N VAL A 86 -6.11 -11.61 -0.96
CA VAL A 86 -5.60 -11.11 0.31
C VAL A 86 -5.90 -12.14 1.41
N GLY A 87 -4.88 -12.48 2.20
CA GLY A 87 -4.93 -13.53 3.22
C GLY A 87 -4.44 -14.91 2.74
N GLU A 88 -4.19 -15.08 1.43
CA GLU A 88 -3.66 -16.32 0.85
C GLU A 88 -2.17 -16.26 0.53
N GLY A 89 -1.54 -15.11 0.73
CA GLY A 89 -0.12 -14.89 0.46
C GLY A 89 0.72 -14.78 1.72
N VAL A 90 1.73 -13.92 1.67
CA VAL A 90 2.73 -13.79 2.75
C VAL A 90 2.78 -12.40 3.38
N VAL A 91 1.85 -11.50 3.04
CA VAL A 91 1.81 -10.15 3.60
C VAL A 91 1.11 -10.17 4.97
N ASP A 92 1.73 -9.55 5.96
CA ASP A 92 1.14 -9.40 7.31
C ASP A 92 0.28 -8.14 7.38
N PHE A 93 -0.98 -8.26 6.96
CA PHE A 93 -1.92 -7.13 6.96
C PHE A 93 -2.31 -6.67 8.34
N ARG A 94 -2.28 -7.54 9.35
CA ARG A 94 -2.58 -7.14 10.73
C ARG A 94 -1.57 -6.13 11.24
N SER A 95 -0.29 -6.41 11.08
CA SER A 95 0.79 -5.48 11.46
C SER A 95 0.74 -4.17 10.67
N ILE A 96 0.36 -4.23 9.38
CA ILE A 96 0.21 -3.03 8.53
C ILE A 96 -0.95 -2.15 9.03
N VAL A 97 -2.11 -2.74 9.30
CA VAL A 97 -3.30 -2.02 9.79
C VAL A 97 -3.04 -1.43 11.17
N GLU A 98 -2.39 -2.17 12.07
CA GLU A 98 -1.97 -1.66 13.39
C GLU A 98 -1.00 -0.47 13.25
N ALA A 99 -0.06 -0.54 12.30
CA ALA A 99 0.89 0.55 12.04
C ALA A 99 0.22 1.79 11.46
N ALA A 100 -0.78 1.61 10.60
CA ALA A 100 -1.56 2.69 9.99
C ALA A 100 -2.49 3.39 11.00
N GLY A 101 -3.05 2.63 11.94
CA GLY A 101 -4.00 3.17 12.91
C GLY A 101 -5.17 3.89 12.23
N GLU A 102 -5.42 5.14 12.64
CA GLU A 102 -6.48 5.98 12.07
C GLU A 102 -6.01 6.83 10.87
N THR A 103 -4.75 6.72 10.45
CA THR A 103 -4.21 7.56 9.37
C THR A 103 -4.56 7.02 7.99
N ALA A 104 -4.74 5.69 7.83
CA ALA A 104 -5.20 5.10 6.58
C ALA A 104 -6.72 5.30 6.43
N GLU A 105 -7.10 6.06 5.41
CA GLU A 105 -8.51 6.32 5.08
C GLU A 105 -9.11 5.24 4.18
N TRP A 106 -8.28 4.71 3.26
CA TRP A 106 -8.71 3.70 2.30
C TRP A 106 -7.68 2.58 2.15
N MET A 107 -8.22 1.37 2.12
CA MET A 107 -7.51 0.15 1.73
C MET A 107 -8.06 -0.29 0.37
N ILE A 108 -7.22 -0.24 -0.65
CA ILE A 108 -7.59 -0.47 -2.04
C ILE A 108 -7.03 -1.82 -2.48
N VAL A 109 -7.90 -2.81 -2.64
CA VAL A 109 -7.49 -4.12 -3.16
C VAL A 109 -7.16 -3.97 -4.64
N GLU A 110 -5.95 -4.36 -5.01
CA GLU A 110 -5.47 -4.35 -6.39
C GLU A 110 -4.68 -5.63 -6.71
N LEU A 111 -4.83 -6.14 -7.92
CA LEU A 111 -4.04 -7.23 -8.44
C LEU A 111 -3.53 -6.88 -9.85
N ASP A 112 -2.21 -6.84 -10.04
CA ASP A 112 -1.62 -6.60 -11.38
C ASP A 112 -1.77 -7.83 -12.28
N ARG A 113 -1.77 -9.00 -11.64
CA ARG A 113 -1.98 -10.33 -12.25
C ARG A 113 -2.44 -11.29 -11.16
N CYS A 114 -3.24 -12.27 -11.50
CA CYS A 114 -3.79 -13.20 -10.55
C CYS A 114 -3.48 -14.65 -10.92
N ALA A 115 -3.27 -15.50 -9.94
CA ALA A 115 -3.10 -16.94 -10.12
C ALA A 115 -4.43 -17.66 -10.44
N THR A 116 -5.55 -17.04 -10.07
CA THR A 116 -6.92 -17.55 -10.21
C THR A 116 -7.78 -16.54 -10.97
N ASP A 117 -9.11 -16.67 -10.93
CA ASP A 117 -10.00 -15.63 -11.42
C ASP A 117 -9.83 -14.34 -10.62
N MET A 118 -9.58 -13.24 -11.30
CA MET A 118 -9.26 -11.96 -10.67
C MET A 118 -10.44 -11.37 -9.91
N MET A 119 -11.67 -11.53 -10.41
CA MET A 119 -12.86 -11.01 -9.72
C MET A 119 -13.21 -11.84 -8.48
N GLU A 120 -13.01 -13.15 -8.54
CA GLU A 120 -13.13 -14.01 -7.37
C GLU A 120 -12.06 -13.67 -6.31
N ALA A 121 -10.82 -13.43 -6.73
CA ALA A 121 -9.75 -13.02 -5.82
C ALA A 121 -10.05 -11.67 -5.15
N VAL A 122 -10.60 -10.70 -5.86
CA VAL A 122 -11.04 -9.40 -5.29
C VAL A 122 -12.17 -9.62 -4.27
N ALA A 123 -13.17 -10.44 -4.59
CA ALA A 123 -14.28 -10.73 -3.69
C ALA A 123 -13.82 -11.46 -2.42
N THR A 124 -12.93 -12.45 -2.57
CA THR A 124 -12.29 -13.16 -1.45
C THR A 124 -11.48 -12.21 -0.58
N SER A 125 -10.70 -11.33 -1.19
CA SER A 125 -9.90 -10.31 -0.49
C SER A 125 -10.77 -9.38 0.35
N TYR A 126 -11.88 -8.89 -0.22
CA TYR A 126 -12.84 -8.08 0.51
C TYR A 126 -13.40 -8.82 1.72
N THR A 127 -13.85 -10.06 1.52
CA THR A 127 -14.42 -10.89 2.59
C THR A 127 -13.40 -11.09 3.72
N TYR A 128 -12.17 -11.45 3.40
CA TYR A 128 -11.09 -11.61 4.37
C TYR A 128 -10.86 -10.34 5.21
N LEU A 129 -10.71 -9.19 4.54
CA LEU A 129 -10.46 -7.91 5.22
C LEU A 129 -11.58 -7.54 6.20
N ILE A 130 -12.83 -7.83 5.85
CA ILE A 130 -13.99 -7.55 6.71
C ILE A 130 -14.10 -8.55 7.87
N GLU A 131 -13.99 -9.85 7.58
CA GLU A 131 -14.14 -10.91 8.59
C GLU A 131 -13.02 -10.88 9.64
N GLU A 132 -11.79 -10.55 9.22
CA GLU A 132 -10.65 -10.35 10.13
C GLU A 132 -10.68 -9.00 10.87
N GLY A 133 -11.67 -8.14 10.59
CA GLY A 133 -11.80 -6.83 11.20
C GLY A 133 -10.68 -5.85 10.82
N LEU A 134 -10.01 -6.08 9.68
CA LEU A 134 -8.91 -5.25 9.20
C LEU A 134 -9.38 -4.03 8.44
N ALA A 135 -10.57 -4.07 7.88
CA ALA A 135 -11.19 -2.95 7.17
C ALA A 135 -12.69 -2.85 7.48
N ARG A 136 -13.26 -1.71 7.14
CA ARG A 136 -14.72 -1.50 7.15
C ARG A 136 -15.18 -1.43 5.70
N GLY A 137 -16.24 -2.18 5.36
CA GLY A 137 -16.87 -2.06 4.06
C GLY A 137 -17.53 -0.67 3.86
N ASN A 138 -17.96 -0.40 2.63
CA ASN A 138 -18.71 0.81 2.34
C ASN A 138 -19.88 0.93 3.31
N LYS A 139 -19.99 2.09 3.94
CA LYS A 139 -21.18 2.43 4.71
C LYS A 139 -22.28 2.70 3.69
N SER A 140 -23.22 1.76 3.58
CA SER A 140 -24.52 2.00 2.93
C SER A 140 -25.28 3.08 3.68
#